data_06ef3055ca922c618e48575874f0d9c2
#
_entry.id   06ef3055ca922c618e48575874f0d9c2
#
_cell.length_a   1.000
_cell.length_b   1.000
_cell.length_c   1.000
_cell.angle_alpha   90.00
_cell.angle_beta   90.00
_cell.angle_gamma   90.00
#
_symmetry.space_group_name_H-M   'P 1'
#
loop_
_entity.id
_entity.type
_entity.pdbx_description
1 polymer ?
#
loop_
_entity_poly.entity_id
_entity_poly.type
_entity_poly.pdbx_seq_one_letter_code
_entity_poly.pdbx_strand_id
1 'polypeptide(L)'
;MSKSSLKRLVVAAIAFAVLTPSMAPAQAAGEIKIGVITSTSGPLASYGVAYNEGLTWGLNYYTGGKMAINGQKLVVTTKDDGADPASATASFKEMVGNGTKIIAGTASSGVALTLAPLAAQNKVLYISGPAKNDLVTSSANKYVFRSGNSSTQDLAPLAGIKPISGKKVVLFVEDNAFGAGNIAAAKALMGPKGAKFEEIKVPTSTSDFTPFAKKAADAAGSYIFIAWSNALTAGAMLTSLKVQGAFAKQRPITGLAGAATYDIYGTLFEGTNAILTNSYFAGAGKSAAANDLATWYANNKKTQDLFTSTGADAAKMIVMALTNNKNLSVDTMIQNLEGKSWVGVKGLMTIDSNSHLLVQPMFLVALNKSGSHYVPSLLKTIAGVGK
;
A
#
# COMPACT_ATOMS: atom_id res chain seq x y z
N MET A 1 71.89 84.42 4.29
CA MET A 1 71.34 84.29 2.91
C MET A 1 71.46 82.86 2.52
N SER A 2 70.38 82.07 2.49
CA SER A 2 70.14 80.91 1.65
C SER A 2 68.80 80.34 1.89
N LYS A 3 68.00 80.23 0.82
CA LYS A 3 66.59 79.70 0.82
C LYS A 3 66.65 78.18 0.73
N SER A 4 66.03 77.48 1.67
CA SER A 4 65.83 76.05 1.61
C SER A 4 64.41 75.81 1.05
N SER A 5 64.34 75.11 -0.07
CA SER A 5 63.12 74.63 -0.72
C SER A 5 62.57 73.36 -0.07
N LEU A 6 61.36 73.45 0.43
CA LEU A 6 60.63 72.35 1.00
C LEU A 6 59.92 71.52 -0.08
N LYS A 7 60.39 70.31 -0.34
CA LYS A 7 59.72 69.38 -1.25
C LYS A 7 58.55 68.70 -0.48
N ARG A 8 57.34 68.90 -0.93
CA ARG A 8 56.17 68.20 -0.47
C ARG A 8 56.10 66.84 -1.15
N LEU A 9 56.19 65.75 -0.34
CA LEU A 9 55.89 64.41 -0.76
C LEU A 9 54.37 64.16 -0.68
N VAL A 10 53.72 63.94 -1.79
CA VAL A 10 52.31 63.50 -1.85
C VAL A 10 52.31 61.98 -1.79
N VAL A 11 51.87 61.39 -0.70
CA VAL A 11 51.63 59.94 -0.56
C VAL A 11 50.22 59.68 -1.04
N ALA A 12 50.04 59.03 -2.19
CA ALA A 12 48.75 58.55 -2.68
C ALA A 12 48.43 57.21 -1.98
N ALA A 13 47.48 57.21 -1.08
CA ALA A 13 46.92 56.02 -0.46
C ALA A 13 45.95 55.34 -1.43
N ILE A 14 46.35 54.22 -2.02
CA ILE A 14 45.45 53.38 -2.83
C ILE A 14 44.64 52.51 -1.84
N ALA A 15 43.37 52.85 -1.65
CA ALA A 15 42.45 52.01 -0.91
C ALA A 15 42.06 50.77 -1.74
N PHE A 16 42.59 49.59 -1.41
CA PHE A 16 42.11 48.30 -1.91
C PHE A 16 40.76 48.00 -1.24
N ALA A 17 39.65 48.22 -1.94
CA ALA A 17 38.37 47.72 -1.52
C ALA A 17 38.34 46.19 -1.73
N VAL A 18 38.51 45.43 -0.65
CA VAL A 18 38.31 43.99 -0.62
C VAL A 18 36.78 43.75 -0.72
N LEU A 19 36.31 43.42 -1.93
CA LEU A 19 34.96 42.87 -2.15
C LEU A 19 34.88 41.50 -1.52
N THR A 20 34.51 41.42 -0.26
CA THR A 20 34.08 40.16 0.33
C THR A 20 32.76 39.75 -0.30
N PRO A 21 32.66 38.57 -0.95
CA PRO A 21 31.37 38.09 -1.42
C PRO A 21 30.49 37.93 -0.17
N SER A 22 29.41 38.73 -0.11
CA SER A 22 28.34 38.54 0.86
C SER A 22 27.72 37.16 0.59
N MET A 23 28.11 36.13 1.34
CA MET A 23 27.35 34.90 1.39
C MET A 23 25.99 35.23 2.01
N ALA A 24 24.98 35.43 1.16
CA ALA A 24 23.61 35.46 1.64
C ALA A 24 23.40 34.23 2.53
N PRO A 25 22.81 34.35 3.72
CA PRO A 25 22.53 33.19 4.56
C PRO A 25 21.73 32.21 3.73
N ALA A 26 22.23 30.97 3.60
CA ALA A 26 21.48 29.90 2.96
C ALA A 26 20.15 29.82 3.69
N GLN A 27 19.08 30.22 3.00
CA GLN A 27 17.73 30.17 3.57
C GLN A 27 17.53 28.72 4.01
N ALA A 28 17.27 28.50 5.29
CA ALA A 28 17.09 27.18 5.83
C ALA A 28 16.07 26.44 4.96
N ALA A 29 16.51 25.36 4.34
CA ALA A 29 15.65 24.59 3.45
C ALA A 29 14.43 24.17 4.26
N GLY A 30 13.22 24.57 3.83
CA GLY A 30 11.98 24.24 4.52
C GLY A 30 11.82 22.72 4.64
N GLU A 31 10.97 22.30 5.55
CA GLU A 31 10.63 20.88 5.72
C GLU A 31 9.25 20.58 5.14
N ILE A 32 9.13 19.43 4.48
CA ILE A 32 7.86 18.86 4.02
C ILE A 32 7.51 17.72 4.97
N LYS A 33 6.47 17.92 5.76
CA LYS A 33 5.97 16.92 6.70
C LYS A 33 5.07 15.91 5.99
N ILE A 34 5.40 14.62 6.11
CA ILE A 34 4.63 13.50 5.60
C ILE A 34 4.20 12.66 6.79
N GLY A 35 2.89 12.49 6.97
CA GLY A 35 2.33 11.62 8.00
C GLY A 35 2.11 10.22 7.44
N VAL A 36 2.48 9.20 8.21
CA VAL A 36 2.14 7.81 7.92
C VAL A 36 1.36 7.26 9.10
N ILE A 37 0.13 6.83 8.83
CA ILE A 37 -0.74 6.18 9.82
C ILE A 37 -0.93 4.75 9.34
N THR A 38 -0.38 3.76 10.06
CA THR A 38 -0.46 2.37 9.64
C THR A 38 -0.30 1.43 10.84
N SER A 39 -0.84 0.21 10.71
CA SER A 39 -0.79 -0.78 11.78
C SER A 39 0.64 -1.32 11.91
N THR A 40 1.35 -0.97 12.97
CA THR A 40 2.67 -1.53 13.32
C THR A 40 2.58 -2.46 14.54
N SER A 41 1.38 -2.57 15.13
CA SER A 41 1.02 -3.54 16.17
C SER A 41 -0.29 -4.26 15.80
N GLY A 42 -0.63 -5.29 16.58
CA GLY A 42 -1.88 -6.05 16.41
C GLY A 42 -1.92 -6.98 15.18
N PRO A 43 -3.13 -7.39 14.75
CA PRO A 43 -3.31 -8.44 13.74
C PRO A 43 -2.84 -8.07 12.33
N LEU A 44 -2.64 -6.77 12.04
CA LEU A 44 -2.19 -6.28 10.74
C LEU A 44 -0.74 -5.76 10.76
N ALA A 45 0.01 -6.00 11.85
CA ALA A 45 1.35 -5.45 12.05
C ALA A 45 2.33 -5.79 10.91
N SER A 46 2.35 -7.04 10.46
CA SER A 46 3.24 -7.47 9.37
C SER A 46 2.99 -6.67 8.07
N TYR A 47 1.74 -6.33 7.81
CA TYR A 47 1.36 -5.57 6.61
C TYR A 47 1.78 -4.10 6.70
N GLY A 48 1.59 -3.47 7.86
CA GLY A 48 2.03 -2.10 8.10
C GLY A 48 3.54 -1.95 8.09
N VAL A 49 4.27 -2.92 8.64
CA VAL A 49 5.74 -2.95 8.62
C VAL A 49 6.24 -3.07 7.18
N ALA A 50 5.74 -4.03 6.40
CA ALA A 50 6.12 -4.20 5.00
C ALA A 50 5.83 -2.95 4.16
N TYR A 51 4.69 -2.30 4.40
CA TYR A 51 4.34 -1.02 3.77
C TYR A 51 5.33 0.10 4.12
N ASN A 52 5.67 0.27 5.40
CA ASN A 52 6.62 1.29 5.86
C ASN A 52 8.03 1.07 5.28
N GLU A 53 8.48 -0.15 5.19
CA GLU A 53 9.77 -0.47 4.58
C GLU A 53 9.79 -0.11 3.10
N GLY A 54 8.75 -0.48 2.36
CA GLY A 54 8.60 -0.11 0.96
C GLY A 54 8.50 1.39 0.74
N LEU A 55 7.79 2.12 1.60
CA LEU A 55 7.69 3.58 1.57
C LEU A 55 9.07 4.24 1.81
N THR A 56 9.80 3.77 2.82
CA THR A 56 11.12 4.28 3.17
C THR A 56 12.11 4.08 2.02
N TRP A 57 12.18 2.86 1.48
CA TRP A 57 12.98 2.58 0.29
C TRP A 57 12.56 3.48 -0.88
N GLY A 58 11.26 3.56 -1.16
CA GLY A 58 10.75 4.30 -2.30
C GLY A 58 11.01 5.80 -2.23
N LEU A 59 10.87 6.43 -1.06
CA LEU A 59 11.22 7.84 -0.88
C LEU A 59 12.72 8.06 -1.14
N ASN A 60 13.58 7.19 -0.65
CA ASN A 60 15.02 7.26 -0.93
C ASN A 60 15.29 7.09 -2.43
N TYR A 61 14.76 6.04 -3.05
CA TYR A 61 14.95 5.73 -4.46
C TYR A 61 14.48 6.85 -5.40
N TYR A 62 13.23 7.30 -5.24
CA TYR A 62 12.63 8.29 -6.13
C TYR A 62 13.11 9.73 -5.91
N THR A 63 13.80 10.00 -4.80
CA THR A 63 14.49 11.29 -4.56
C THR A 63 15.99 11.23 -4.91
N GLY A 64 16.48 10.11 -5.47
CA GLY A 64 17.88 9.90 -5.76
C GLY A 64 18.79 9.97 -4.51
N GLY A 65 18.32 9.45 -3.39
CA GLY A 65 19.02 9.41 -2.10
C GLY A 65 18.97 10.72 -1.30
N LYS A 66 18.38 11.78 -1.86
CA LYS A 66 18.44 13.13 -1.26
C LYS A 66 17.44 13.34 -0.12
N MET A 67 16.37 12.54 -0.08
CA MET A 67 15.24 12.75 0.85
C MET A 67 14.79 14.21 0.89
N ALA A 68 14.76 14.85 -0.29
CA ALA A 68 14.40 16.26 -0.47
C ALA A 68 13.76 16.47 -1.85
N ILE A 69 12.80 17.40 -1.95
CA ILE A 69 12.12 17.79 -3.18
C ILE A 69 12.02 19.31 -3.20
N ASN A 70 12.28 19.94 -4.34
CA ASN A 70 12.26 21.39 -4.52
C ASN A 70 13.16 22.15 -3.51
N GLY A 71 14.24 21.53 -3.04
CA GLY A 71 15.13 22.09 -2.01
C GLY A 71 14.61 21.98 -0.59
N GLN A 72 13.47 21.31 -0.34
CA GLN A 72 12.87 21.09 0.98
C GLN A 72 13.06 19.65 1.42
N LYS A 73 13.48 19.43 2.67
CA LYS A 73 13.72 18.10 3.26
C LYS A 73 12.40 17.38 3.52
N LEU A 74 12.31 16.10 3.18
CA LEU A 74 11.19 15.25 3.58
C LEU A 74 11.36 14.77 5.01
N VAL A 75 10.36 15.02 5.84
CA VAL A 75 10.29 14.56 7.24
C VAL A 75 9.09 13.63 7.37
N VAL A 76 9.36 12.34 7.57
CA VAL A 76 8.32 11.31 7.70
C VAL A 76 8.08 11.03 9.18
N THR A 77 6.82 11.13 9.60
CA THR A 77 6.37 10.75 10.94
C THR A 77 5.39 9.58 10.83
N THR A 78 5.73 8.45 11.44
CA THR A 78 4.85 7.27 11.48
C THR A 78 4.16 7.16 12.83
N LYS A 79 2.84 6.90 12.80
CA LYS A 79 2.01 6.57 13.97
C LYS A 79 1.37 5.21 13.77
N ASP A 80 1.39 4.42 14.82
CA ASP A 80 0.67 3.15 14.87
C ASP A 80 -0.82 3.40 15.07
N ASP A 81 -1.65 2.82 14.20
CA ASP A 81 -3.10 2.85 14.35
C ASP A 81 -3.66 1.62 15.08
N GLY A 82 -2.84 0.56 15.29
CA GLY A 82 -3.30 -0.70 15.89
C GLY A 82 -4.52 -1.32 15.20
N ALA A 83 -4.81 -0.90 13.96
CA ALA A 83 -6.04 -1.19 13.21
C ALA A 83 -7.31 -0.57 13.86
N ASP A 84 -7.17 0.41 14.77
CA ASP A 84 -8.25 1.09 15.47
C ASP A 84 -8.57 2.47 14.85
N PRO A 85 -9.82 2.70 14.40
CA PRO A 85 -10.24 3.98 13.83
C PRO A 85 -10.11 5.19 14.79
N ALA A 86 -10.25 5.00 16.10
CA ALA A 86 -10.15 6.10 17.07
C ALA A 86 -8.69 6.56 17.21
N SER A 87 -7.75 5.64 17.35
CA SER A 87 -6.30 5.90 17.39
C SER A 87 -5.82 6.58 16.11
N ALA A 88 -6.28 6.09 14.95
CA ALA A 88 -5.97 6.68 13.66
C ALA A 88 -6.51 8.11 13.51
N THR A 89 -7.73 8.36 13.99
CA THR A 89 -8.35 9.70 13.99
C THR A 89 -7.57 10.68 14.85
N ALA A 90 -7.13 10.27 16.04
CA ALA A 90 -6.31 11.09 16.92
C ALA A 90 -4.98 11.46 16.27
N SER A 91 -4.28 10.47 15.71
CA SER A 91 -3.02 10.63 14.96
C SER A 91 -3.18 11.55 13.75
N PHE A 92 -4.27 11.40 12.99
CA PHE A 92 -4.58 12.26 11.84
C PHE A 92 -4.75 13.72 12.26
N LYS A 93 -5.57 13.98 13.28
CA LYS A 93 -5.81 15.34 13.79
C LYS A 93 -4.53 15.99 14.31
N GLU A 94 -3.70 15.25 15.07
CA GLU A 94 -2.39 15.71 15.53
C GLU A 94 -1.49 16.11 14.37
N MET A 95 -1.33 15.24 13.38
CA MET A 95 -0.48 15.49 12.21
C MET A 95 -0.95 16.72 11.42
N VAL A 96 -2.25 16.81 11.14
CA VAL A 96 -2.83 17.96 10.41
C VAL A 96 -2.69 19.25 11.20
N GLY A 97 -2.94 19.21 12.52
CA GLY A 97 -2.72 20.36 13.42
C GLY A 97 -1.28 20.85 13.41
N ASN A 98 -0.32 19.96 13.20
CA ASN A 98 1.11 20.27 13.07
C ASN A 98 1.50 20.67 11.63
N GLY A 99 0.54 20.89 10.74
CA GLY A 99 0.75 21.41 9.38
C GLY A 99 1.06 20.34 8.32
N THR A 100 0.90 19.05 8.61
CA THR A 100 1.04 17.98 7.62
C THR A 100 -0.04 18.10 6.53
N LYS A 101 0.38 18.05 5.26
CA LYS A 101 -0.51 18.15 4.08
C LYS A 101 -0.67 16.83 3.33
N ILE A 102 0.16 15.84 3.65
CA ILE A 102 0.14 14.51 3.03
C ILE A 102 0.08 13.47 4.13
N ILE A 103 -0.96 12.65 4.11
CA ILE A 103 -1.11 11.47 4.98
C ILE A 103 -1.11 10.22 4.10
N ALA A 104 -0.36 9.20 4.50
CA ALA A 104 -0.27 7.92 3.80
C ALA A 104 -0.56 6.74 4.75
N GLY A 105 -0.96 5.58 4.20
CA GLY A 105 -1.35 4.39 4.97
C GLY A 105 -2.85 4.19 4.84
N THR A 106 -3.47 3.30 5.46
CA THR A 106 -3.28 2.33 6.52
C THR A 106 -3.41 0.88 5.99
N ALA A 107 -3.20 -0.14 6.86
CA ALA A 107 -3.50 -1.54 6.50
C ALA A 107 -4.97 -1.91 6.73
N SER A 108 -5.66 -1.22 7.63
CA SER A 108 -7.05 -1.49 8.02
C SER A 108 -8.05 -0.78 7.10
N SER A 109 -8.96 -1.55 6.47
CA SER A 109 -10.05 -0.97 5.68
C SER A 109 -10.99 -0.11 6.52
N GLY A 110 -11.26 -0.46 7.78
CA GLY A 110 -12.08 0.34 8.69
C GLY A 110 -11.44 1.69 8.99
N VAL A 111 -10.14 1.70 9.26
CA VAL A 111 -9.37 2.94 9.45
C VAL A 111 -9.37 3.79 8.18
N ALA A 112 -9.10 3.19 7.01
CA ALA A 112 -9.06 3.93 5.75
C ALA A 112 -10.40 4.62 5.43
N LEU A 113 -11.52 3.93 5.68
CA LEU A 113 -12.87 4.50 5.52
C LEU A 113 -13.15 5.64 6.50
N THR A 114 -12.53 5.62 7.69
CA THR A 114 -12.62 6.72 8.67
C THR A 114 -11.74 7.91 8.26
N LEU A 115 -10.53 7.67 7.75
CA LEU A 115 -9.61 8.74 7.35
C LEU A 115 -10.04 9.46 6.06
N ALA A 116 -10.69 8.75 5.13
CA ALA A 116 -11.11 9.33 3.84
C ALA A 116 -11.98 10.59 3.97
N PRO A 117 -13.07 10.64 4.75
CA PRO A 117 -13.83 11.86 4.96
C PRO A 117 -13.05 12.95 5.72
N LEU A 118 -12.16 12.56 6.66
CA LEU A 118 -11.31 13.52 7.37
C LEU A 118 -10.33 14.23 6.42
N ALA A 119 -9.81 13.53 5.42
CA ALA A 119 -8.95 14.13 4.39
C ALA A 119 -9.68 15.25 3.62
N ALA A 120 -10.95 15.03 3.23
CA ALA A 120 -11.77 16.04 2.57
C ALA A 120 -12.08 17.24 3.49
N GLN A 121 -12.49 16.97 4.73
CA GLN A 121 -12.81 18.01 5.70
C GLN A 121 -11.61 18.94 5.98
N ASN A 122 -10.41 18.39 6.00
CA ASN A 122 -9.19 19.12 6.33
C ASN A 122 -8.39 19.56 5.08
N LYS A 123 -8.87 19.23 3.86
CA LYS A 123 -8.19 19.51 2.58
C LYS A 123 -6.74 19.01 2.58
N VAL A 124 -6.55 17.76 2.98
CA VAL A 124 -5.26 17.05 3.07
C VAL A 124 -5.25 15.94 2.04
N LEU A 125 -4.13 15.76 1.34
CA LEU A 125 -3.95 14.61 0.45
C LEU A 125 -3.82 13.34 1.29
N TYR A 126 -4.71 12.36 1.05
CA TYR A 126 -4.65 11.06 1.67
C TYR A 126 -4.34 9.98 0.61
N ILE A 127 -3.20 9.31 0.74
CA ILE A 127 -2.81 8.18 -0.11
C ILE A 127 -3.04 6.89 0.69
N SER A 128 -4.21 6.27 0.50
CA SER A 128 -4.56 5.01 1.15
C SER A 128 -3.57 3.91 0.75
N GLY A 129 -3.06 3.17 1.73
CA GLY A 129 -2.06 2.12 1.58
C GLY A 129 -2.65 0.74 1.33
N PRO A 130 -2.30 -0.27 2.16
CA PRO A 130 -2.73 -1.67 2.01
C PRO A 130 -4.23 -1.94 2.15
N ALA A 131 -5.01 -1.01 2.72
CA ALA A 131 -6.46 -1.18 2.91
C ALA A 131 -7.19 -1.42 1.59
N LYS A 132 -7.99 -2.49 1.49
CA LYS A 132 -8.51 -2.98 0.20
C LYS A 132 -9.98 -2.63 -0.10
N ASN A 133 -10.79 -2.19 0.88
CA ASN A 133 -12.20 -1.92 0.63
C ASN A 133 -12.38 -0.90 -0.51
N ASP A 134 -13.19 -1.23 -1.52
CA ASP A 134 -13.40 -0.39 -2.72
C ASP A 134 -13.98 0.99 -2.38
N LEU A 135 -14.80 1.09 -1.31
CA LEU A 135 -15.43 2.34 -0.88
C LEU A 135 -14.43 3.43 -0.47
N VAL A 136 -13.16 3.10 -0.23
CA VAL A 136 -12.12 4.08 0.10
C VAL A 136 -11.93 5.11 -1.02
N THR A 137 -12.08 4.70 -2.29
CA THR A 137 -11.91 5.55 -3.48
C THR A 137 -13.14 5.62 -4.38
N SER A 138 -14.25 4.95 -4.05
CA SER A 138 -15.49 4.99 -4.85
C SER A 138 -16.36 6.22 -4.58
N SER A 139 -16.15 6.93 -3.46
CA SER A 139 -16.79 8.22 -3.21
C SER A 139 -16.06 9.30 -4.02
N ALA A 140 -16.78 10.30 -4.54
CA ALA A 140 -16.22 11.42 -5.30
C ALA A 140 -15.34 12.35 -4.42
N ASN A 141 -14.43 11.79 -3.65
CA ASN A 141 -13.52 12.48 -2.74
C ASN A 141 -12.18 12.74 -3.42
N LYS A 142 -12.01 13.93 -3.98
CA LYS A 142 -10.82 14.31 -4.72
C LYS A 142 -9.51 14.25 -3.90
N TYR A 143 -9.60 14.24 -2.57
CA TYR A 143 -8.43 14.23 -1.69
C TYR A 143 -7.87 12.84 -1.41
N VAL A 144 -8.56 11.79 -1.86
CA VAL A 144 -8.18 10.39 -1.57
C VAL A 144 -7.68 9.69 -2.81
N PHE A 145 -6.50 9.13 -2.72
CA PHE A 145 -5.86 8.28 -3.71
C PHE A 145 -5.55 6.91 -3.09
N ARG A 146 -5.20 5.95 -3.92
CA ARG A 146 -4.84 4.60 -3.47
C ARG A 146 -3.51 4.16 -4.07
N SER A 147 -2.56 3.75 -3.21
CA SER A 147 -1.31 3.12 -3.64
C SER A 147 -1.39 1.59 -3.65
N GLY A 148 -2.30 1.02 -2.88
CA GLY A 148 -2.59 -0.41 -2.86
C GLY A 148 -3.67 -0.82 -3.86
N ASN A 149 -3.95 -2.12 -3.90
CA ASN A 149 -5.05 -2.66 -4.70
C ASN A 149 -6.37 -2.64 -3.92
N SER A 150 -7.48 -2.66 -4.65
CA SER A 150 -8.82 -2.79 -4.10
C SER A 150 -9.27 -4.25 -4.00
N SER A 151 -10.39 -4.51 -3.30
CA SER A 151 -11.01 -5.84 -3.25
C SER A 151 -11.43 -6.33 -4.63
N THR A 152 -11.97 -5.45 -5.47
CA THR A 152 -12.32 -5.78 -6.86
C THR A 152 -11.08 -6.16 -7.67
N GLN A 153 -9.96 -5.46 -7.47
CA GLN A 153 -8.70 -5.81 -8.14
C GLN A 153 -8.14 -7.16 -7.68
N ASP A 154 -8.23 -7.51 -6.39
CA ASP A 154 -7.84 -8.84 -5.89
C ASP A 154 -8.60 -9.96 -6.58
N LEU A 155 -9.86 -9.74 -6.91
CA LEU A 155 -10.73 -10.73 -7.53
C LEU A 155 -10.68 -10.71 -9.06
N ALA A 156 -10.16 -9.66 -9.68
CA ALA A 156 -10.13 -9.55 -11.14
C ALA A 156 -9.41 -10.72 -11.84
N PRO A 157 -8.31 -11.29 -11.29
CA PRO A 157 -7.72 -12.50 -11.88
C PRO A 157 -8.67 -13.70 -11.95
N LEU A 158 -9.73 -13.69 -11.15
CA LEU A 158 -10.75 -14.75 -11.11
C LEU A 158 -11.82 -14.59 -12.21
N ALA A 159 -11.81 -13.48 -12.92
CA ALA A 159 -12.80 -13.21 -13.98
C ALA A 159 -12.84 -14.30 -15.07
N GLY A 160 -11.74 -15.05 -15.23
CA GLY A 160 -11.62 -16.17 -16.16
C GLY A 160 -12.02 -17.54 -15.61
N ILE A 161 -12.43 -17.65 -14.35
CA ILE A 161 -12.83 -18.95 -13.75
C ILE A 161 -14.08 -19.46 -14.45
N LYS A 162 -14.00 -20.69 -14.95
CA LYS A 162 -15.14 -21.40 -15.56
C LYS A 162 -15.19 -22.84 -15.01
N PRO A 163 -16.41 -23.39 -14.85
CA PRO A 163 -17.73 -22.75 -14.97
C PRO A 163 -18.12 -22.04 -13.64
N ILE A 164 -18.70 -20.84 -13.71
CA ILE A 164 -19.21 -20.11 -12.55
C ILE A 164 -20.76 -20.02 -12.54
N SER A 165 -21.38 -20.06 -13.72
CA SER A 165 -22.83 -19.98 -13.87
C SER A 165 -23.53 -21.14 -13.15
N GLY A 166 -24.54 -20.83 -12.33
CA GLY A 166 -25.28 -21.78 -11.50
C GLY A 166 -24.48 -22.34 -10.31
N LYS A 167 -23.19 -22.01 -10.18
CA LYS A 167 -22.35 -22.50 -9.08
C LYS A 167 -22.57 -21.70 -7.80
N LYS A 168 -22.58 -22.42 -6.67
CA LYS A 168 -22.60 -21.79 -5.34
C LYS A 168 -21.16 -21.46 -4.93
N VAL A 169 -20.94 -20.21 -4.54
CA VAL A 169 -19.70 -19.70 -3.94
C VAL A 169 -19.98 -19.37 -2.47
N VAL A 170 -19.35 -20.08 -1.57
CA VAL A 170 -19.39 -19.77 -0.15
C VAL A 170 -18.41 -18.63 0.11
N LEU A 171 -18.90 -17.51 0.64
CA LEU A 171 -18.12 -16.34 1.00
C LEU A 171 -17.78 -16.43 2.49
N PHE A 172 -16.60 -16.95 2.81
CA PHE A 172 -16.11 -17.11 4.18
C PHE A 172 -15.18 -15.93 4.51
N VAL A 173 -15.68 -14.99 5.30
CA VAL A 173 -14.99 -13.71 5.51
C VAL A 173 -14.98 -13.28 6.97
N GLU A 174 -13.99 -12.47 7.35
CA GLU A 174 -14.05 -11.74 8.61
C GLU A 174 -15.20 -10.75 8.63
N ASP A 175 -15.91 -10.63 9.75
CA ASP A 175 -16.98 -9.65 9.94
C ASP A 175 -16.40 -8.27 10.28
N ASN A 176 -15.83 -7.65 9.28
CA ASN A 176 -15.23 -6.30 9.34
C ASN A 176 -15.35 -5.60 7.97
N ALA A 177 -14.84 -4.36 7.88
CA ALA A 177 -14.90 -3.57 6.64
C ALA A 177 -14.15 -4.23 5.46
N PHE A 178 -13.08 -4.99 5.70
CA PHE A 178 -12.37 -5.75 4.66
C PHE A 178 -13.23 -6.90 4.13
N GLY A 179 -13.84 -7.70 5.02
CA GLY A 179 -14.73 -8.78 4.64
C GLY A 179 -15.97 -8.28 3.88
N ALA A 180 -16.58 -7.19 4.35
CA ALA A 180 -17.72 -6.57 3.67
C ALA A 180 -17.37 -6.10 2.25
N GLY A 181 -16.21 -5.46 2.06
CA GLY A 181 -15.72 -5.06 0.73
C GLY A 181 -15.49 -6.25 -0.20
N ASN A 182 -14.94 -7.35 0.31
CA ASN A 182 -14.71 -8.57 -0.46
C ASN A 182 -16.03 -9.28 -0.84
N ILE A 183 -17.04 -9.29 0.02
CA ILE A 183 -18.39 -9.78 -0.33
C ILE A 183 -18.96 -8.96 -1.49
N ALA A 184 -18.90 -7.63 -1.40
CA ALA A 184 -19.41 -6.75 -2.43
C ALA A 184 -18.69 -6.97 -3.77
N ALA A 185 -17.36 -7.03 -3.76
CA ALA A 185 -16.55 -7.28 -4.93
C ALA A 185 -16.82 -8.66 -5.57
N ALA A 186 -16.93 -9.71 -4.75
CA ALA A 186 -17.26 -11.06 -5.22
C ALA A 186 -18.63 -11.12 -5.91
N LYS A 187 -19.64 -10.49 -5.30
CA LYS A 187 -20.98 -10.41 -5.88
C LYS A 187 -21.01 -9.60 -7.17
N ALA A 188 -20.32 -8.45 -7.20
CA ALA A 188 -20.25 -7.61 -8.39
C ALA A 188 -19.55 -8.33 -9.56
N LEU A 189 -18.48 -9.08 -9.30
CA LEU A 189 -17.72 -9.77 -10.34
C LEU A 189 -18.36 -11.06 -10.85
N MET A 190 -18.91 -11.87 -9.93
CA MET A 190 -19.39 -13.23 -10.24
C MET A 190 -20.92 -13.33 -10.36
N GLY A 191 -21.67 -12.42 -9.71
CA GLY A 191 -23.13 -12.39 -9.78
C GLY A 191 -23.69 -12.25 -11.19
N PRO A 192 -23.24 -11.29 -12.00
CA PRO A 192 -23.68 -11.15 -13.40
C PRO A 192 -23.39 -12.36 -14.28
N LYS A 193 -22.48 -13.23 -13.83
CA LYS A 193 -22.13 -14.49 -14.50
C LYS A 193 -22.97 -15.69 -14.01
N GLY A 194 -23.97 -15.44 -13.17
CA GLY A 194 -24.89 -16.45 -12.65
C GLY A 194 -24.41 -17.22 -11.41
N ALA A 195 -23.38 -16.74 -10.70
CA ALA A 195 -23.00 -17.33 -9.42
C ALA A 195 -24.08 -17.12 -8.34
N LYS A 196 -24.23 -18.12 -7.46
CA LYS A 196 -25.05 -18.04 -6.25
C LYS A 196 -24.14 -17.91 -5.05
N PHE A 197 -24.58 -17.19 -4.01
CA PHE A 197 -23.72 -16.91 -2.86
C PHE A 197 -24.34 -17.38 -1.56
N GLU A 198 -23.49 -17.86 -0.66
CA GLU A 198 -23.79 -18.08 0.74
C GLU A 198 -22.73 -17.40 1.58
N GLU A 199 -23.15 -16.50 2.47
CA GLU A 199 -22.24 -15.70 3.31
C GLU A 199 -22.05 -16.34 4.68
N ILE A 200 -20.78 -16.47 5.09
CA ILE A 200 -20.37 -16.85 6.43
C ILE A 200 -19.43 -15.77 6.94
N LYS A 201 -19.97 -14.90 7.79
CA LYS A 201 -19.24 -13.84 8.46
C LYS A 201 -18.75 -14.35 9.81
N VAL A 202 -17.45 -14.24 10.04
CA VAL A 202 -16.79 -14.71 11.26
C VAL A 202 -16.41 -13.50 12.09
N PRO A 203 -16.93 -13.33 13.31
CA PRO A 203 -16.56 -12.23 14.18
C PRO A 203 -15.05 -12.14 14.40
N THR A 204 -14.48 -10.95 14.41
CA THR A 204 -13.03 -10.75 14.55
C THR A 204 -12.49 -11.19 15.93
N SER A 205 -13.36 -11.33 16.92
CA SER A 205 -13.03 -11.86 18.26
C SER A 205 -13.06 -13.38 18.36
N THR A 206 -13.35 -14.10 17.25
CA THR A 206 -13.48 -15.57 17.24
C THR A 206 -12.13 -16.24 17.55
N SER A 207 -12.11 -17.14 18.52
CA SER A 207 -10.98 -18.02 18.84
C SER A 207 -11.24 -19.49 18.45
N ASP A 208 -12.51 -19.94 18.42
CA ASP A 208 -12.92 -21.26 17.92
C ASP A 208 -13.61 -21.12 16.56
N PHE A 209 -12.94 -21.54 15.51
CA PHE A 209 -13.43 -21.48 14.13
C PHE A 209 -14.29 -22.70 13.74
N THR A 210 -14.35 -23.72 14.58
CA THR A 210 -15.05 -24.99 14.29
C THR A 210 -16.50 -24.82 13.85
N PRO A 211 -17.37 -24.03 14.53
CA PRO A 211 -18.76 -23.87 14.11
C PRO A 211 -18.91 -23.24 12.73
N PHE A 212 -18.08 -22.23 12.42
CA PHE A 212 -18.10 -21.54 11.16
C PHE A 212 -17.54 -22.42 10.02
N ALA A 213 -16.48 -23.15 10.29
CA ALA A 213 -15.88 -24.10 9.34
C ALA A 213 -16.84 -25.25 9.00
N LYS A 214 -17.56 -25.78 10.02
CA LYS A 214 -18.62 -26.77 9.81
C LYS A 214 -19.73 -26.19 8.93
N LYS A 215 -20.23 -25.00 9.22
CA LYS A 215 -21.23 -24.31 8.38
C LYS A 215 -20.74 -24.18 6.94
N ALA A 216 -19.46 -23.84 6.73
CA ALA A 216 -18.86 -23.74 5.40
C ALA A 216 -18.83 -25.09 4.67
N ALA A 217 -18.50 -26.17 5.36
CA ALA A 217 -18.51 -27.53 4.81
C ALA A 217 -19.93 -28.00 4.45
N ASP A 218 -20.91 -27.73 5.33
CA ASP A 218 -22.32 -28.09 5.13
C ASP A 218 -22.97 -27.30 3.97
N ALA A 219 -22.51 -26.07 3.73
CA ALA A 219 -22.95 -25.26 2.60
C ALA A 219 -22.70 -25.91 1.24
N ALA A 220 -21.73 -26.82 1.14
CA ALA A 220 -21.42 -27.64 -0.04
C ALA A 220 -21.38 -26.84 -1.36
N GLY A 221 -20.67 -25.71 -1.37
CA GLY A 221 -20.48 -24.89 -2.56
C GLY A 221 -19.55 -25.56 -3.57
N SER A 222 -19.53 -25.05 -4.80
CA SER A 222 -18.50 -25.42 -5.78
C SER A 222 -17.16 -24.73 -5.49
N TYR A 223 -17.23 -23.53 -4.88
CA TYR A 223 -16.09 -22.72 -4.48
C TYR A 223 -16.29 -22.19 -3.07
N ILE A 224 -15.19 -22.03 -2.34
CA ILE A 224 -15.14 -21.26 -1.09
C ILE A 224 -14.16 -20.12 -1.28
N PHE A 225 -14.67 -18.89 -1.25
CA PHE A 225 -13.87 -17.68 -1.27
C PHE A 225 -13.58 -17.24 0.15
N ILE A 226 -12.30 -17.16 0.49
CA ILE A 226 -11.82 -16.82 1.83
C ILE A 226 -11.21 -15.43 1.78
N ALA A 227 -11.79 -14.48 2.53
CA ALA A 227 -11.22 -13.15 2.74
C ALA A 227 -10.84 -12.97 4.21
N TRP A 228 -9.57 -13.14 4.50
CA TRP A 228 -9.02 -13.14 5.84
C TRP A 228 -7.84 -12.19 5.96
N SER A 229 -7.94 -11.20 6.83
CA SER A 229 -6.90 -10.17 7.04
C SER A 229 -6.04 -10.41 8.27
N ASN A 230 -6.58 -11.10 9.29
CA ASN A 230 -5.85 -11.36 10.53
C ASN A 230 -4.79 -12.44 10.33
N ALA A 231 -3.53 -12.04 10.16
CA ALA A 231 -2.42 -12.96 9.94
C ALA A 231 -2.18 -13.92 11.13
N LEU A 232 -2.53 -13.50 12.36
CA LEU A 232 -2.29 -14.29 13.57
C LEU A 232 -3.23 -15.50 13.68
N THR A 233 -4.43 -15.40 13.11
CA THR A 233 -5.46 -16.45 13.19
C THR A 233 -5.65 -17.23 11.89
N ALA A 234 -4.99 -16.82 10.80
CA ALA A 234 -5.14 -17.45 9.48
C ALA A 234 -4.86 -18.97 9.51
N GLY A 235 -3.82 -19.40 10.22
CA GLY A 235 -3.48 -20.82 10.35
C GLY A 235 -4.57 -21.64 11.05
N ALA A 236 -5.08 -21.17 12.19
CA ALA A 236 -6.14 -21.84 12.94
C ALA A 236 -7.44 -21.89 12.14
N MET A 237 -7.82 -20.80 11.49
CA MET A 237 -9.01 -20.71 10.64
C MET A 237 -8.94 -21.70 9.47
N LEU A 238 -7.83 -21.72 8.72
CA LEU A 238 -7.65 -22.62 7.58
C LEU A 238 -7.60 -24.09 8.02
N THR A 239 -6.95 -24.38 9.15
CA THR A 239 -6.94 -25.73 9.75
C THR A 239 -8.36 -26.19 10.07
N SER A 240 -9.17 -25.33 10.70
CA SER A 240 -10.57 -25.66 10.97
C SER A 240 -11.36 -25.96 9.70
N LEU A 241 -11.23 -25.15 8.65
CA LEU A 241 -11.87 -25.41 7.35
C LEU A 241 -11.45 -26.76 6.74
N LYS A 242 -10.16 -27.10 6.80
CA LYS A 242 -9.64 -28.37 6.29
C LYS A 242 -10.18 -29.55 7.10
N VAL A 243 -10.11 -29.49 8.44
CA VAL A 243 -10.58 -30.56 9.35
C VAL A 243 -12.07 -30.81 9.23
N GLN A 244 -12.88 -29.75 9.07
CA GLN A 244 -14.32 -29.87 8.86
C GLN A 244 -14.70 -30.28 7.43
N GLY A 245 -13.73 -30.50 6.54
CA GLY A 245 -13.95 -31.01 5.19
C GLY A 245 -14.43 -29.98 4.17
N ALA A 246 -14.33 -28.68 4.48
CA ALA A 246 -14.74 -27.63 3.54
C ALA A 246 -13.99 -27.71 2.20
N PHE A 247 -12.69 -28.01 2.23
CA PHE A 247 -11.85 -28.12 1.03
C PHE A 247 -12.01 -29.43 0.25
N ALA A 248 -12.59 -30.48 0.84
CA ALA A 248 -12.88 -31.72 0.14
C ALA A 248 -14.02 -31.58 -0.88
N LYS A 249 -14.94 -30.66 -0.65
CA LYS A 249 -16.14 -30.43 -1.48
C LYS A 249 -16.08 -29.15 -2.30
N GLN A 250 -15.24 -28.19 -1.91
CA GLN A 250 -15.21 -26.83 -2.47
C GLN A 250 -13.79 -26.47 -2.86
N ARG A 251 -13.63 -25.90 -4.05
CA ARG A 251 -12.33 -25.38 -4.49
C ARG A 251 -12.02 -24.07 -3.77
N PRO A 252 -10.92 -23.96 -3.00
CA PRO A 252 -10.57 -22.72 -2.31
C PRO A 252 -10.14 -21.62 -3.27
N ILE A 253 -10.56 -20.40 -2.96
CA ILE A 253 -10.13 -19.16 -3.62
C ILE A 253 -9.74 -18.18 -2.51
N THR A 254 -8.53 -17.65 -2.53
CA THR A 254 -8.10 -16.64 -1.55
C THR A 254 -6.98 -15.76 -2.10
N GLY A 255 -6.83 -14.58 -1.52
CA GLY A 255 -5.60 -13.80 -1.64
C GLY A 255 -4.46 -14.49 -0.85
N LEU A 256 -3.29 -14.61 -1.45
CA LEU A 256 -2.11 -15.06 -0.74
C LEU A 256 -1.70 -13.98 0.27
N ALA A 257 -1.58 -14.34 1.53
CA ALA A 257 -1.16 -13.44 2.60
C ALA A 257 0.37 -13.22 2.59
N GLY A 258 0.93 -12.63 3.63
CA GLY A 258 2.35 -12.35 3.74
C GLY A 258 3.24 -13.58 3.76
N ALA A 259 4.53 -13.40 3.50
CA ALA A 259 5.52 -14.47 3.35
C ALA A 259 5.58 -15.44 4.54
N ALA A 260 5.35 -14.94 5.76
CA ALA A 260 5.31 -15.77 6.97
C ALA A 260 4.20 -16.84 6.98
N THR A 261 3.22 -16.73 6.07
CA THR A 261 2.08 -17.66 5.98
C THR A 261 2.22 -18.68 4.84
N TYR A 262 3.24 -18.60 3.99
CA TYR A 262 3.35 -19.45 2.80
C TYR A 262 3.40 -20.94 3.12
N ASP A 263 4.12 -21.34 4.16
CA ASP A 263 4.21 -22.75 4.58
C ASP A 263 2.87 -23.27 5.10
N ILE A 264 2.14 -22.43 5.83
CA ILE A 264 0.79 -22.75 6.32
C ILE A 264 -0.16 -22.94 5.14
N TYR A 265 -0.21 -21.96 4.22
CA TYR A 265 -1.08 -22.00 3.04
C TYR A 265 -0.72 -23.18 2.13
N GLY A 266 0.58 -23.38 1.85
CA GLY A 266 1.05 -24.49 1.02
C GLY A 266 0.62 -25.84 1.58
N THR A 267 0.84 -26.08 2.87
CA THR A 267 0.48 -27.33 3.54
C THR A 267 -1.04 -27.55 3.59
N LEU A 268 -1.82 -26.51 3.88
CA LEU A 268 -3.27 -26.62 4.04
C LEU A 268 -4.02 -26.73 2.72
N PHE A 269 -3.48 -26.13 1.65
CA PHE A 269 -4.08 -26.20 0.31
C PHE A 269 -3.50 -27.33 -0.57
N GLU A 270 -2.54 -28.09 -0.10
CA GLU A 270 -1.99 -29.23 -0.85
C GLU A 270 -3.13 -30.17 -1.28
N GLY A 271 -3.18 -30.52 -2.57
CA GLY A 271 -4.21 -31.36 -3.18
C GLY A 271 -5.58 -30.73 -3.40
N THR A 272 -5.79 -29.45 -3.02
CA THR A 272 -7.12 -28.79 -3.14
C THR A 272 -7.37 -28.08 -4.46
N ASN A 273 -6.39 -27.94 -5.34
CA ASN A 273 -6.45 -27.10 -6.56
C ASN A 273 -6.82 -25.64 -6.24
N ALA A 274 -6.38 -25.10 -5.12
CA ALA A 274 -6.66 -23.74 -4.68
C ALA A 274 -6.28 -22.70 -5.74
N ILE A 275 -7.05 -21.63 -5.83
CA ILE A 275 -6.77 -20.49 -6.68
C ILE A 275 -6.27 -19.35 -5.78
N LEU A 276 -5.00 -19.00 -5.96
CA LEU A 276 -4.36 -17.97 -5.17
C LEU A 276 -4.16 -16.70 -6.02
N THR A 277 -4.73 -15.59 -5.55
CA THR A 277 -4.46 -14.26 -6.11
C THR A 277 -3.41 -13.55 -5.27
N ASN A 278 -2.65 -12.64 -5.87
CA ASN A 278 -1.66 -11.86 -5.14
C ASN A 278 -1.49 -10.48 -5.79
N SER A 279 -1.23 -9.48 -4.96
CA SER A 279 -0.88 -8.14 -5.44
C SER A 279 0.64 -7.94 -5.56
N TYR A 280 1.43 -8.67 -4.80
CA TYR A 280 2.89 -8.63 -4.85
C TYR A 280 3.53 -9.77 -4.04
N PHE A 281 4.64 -10.29 -4.55
CA PHE A 281 5.57 -11.18 -3.86
C PHE A 281 6.99 -10.92 -4.36
N ALA A 282 8.01 -11.32 -3.62
CA ALA A 282 9.41 -11.14 -4.01
C ALA A 282 9.69 -11.77 -5.38
N GLY A 283 10.21 -11.00 -6.33
CA GLY A 283 10.47 -11.44 -7.69
C GLY A 283 9.28 -11.33 -8.68
N ALA A 284 8.13 -10.82 -8.25
CA ALA A 284 6.98 -10.60 -9.15
C ALA A 284 7.25 -9.56 -10.24
N GLY A 285 8.06 -8.55 -9.93
CA GLY A 285 8.44 -7.48 -10.87
C GLY A 285 9.76 -7.72 -11.56
N LYS A 286 9.94 -7.10 -12.74
CA LYS A 286 11.16 -7.20 -13.56
C LYS A 286 11.71 -5.82 -13.97
N SER A 287 11.22 -4.75 -13.37
CA SER A 287 11.66 -3.38 -13.64
C SER A 287 13.01 -3.05 -13.00
N ALA A 288 13.63 -1.94 -13.40
CA ALA A 288 14.82 -1.41 -12.71
C ALA A 288 14.54 -1.15 -11.23
N ALA A 289 13.37 -0.59 -10.90
CA ALA A 289 12.92 -0.37 -9.52
C ALA A 289 12.78 -1.70 -8.74
N ALA A 290 12.31 -2.77 -9.38
CA ALA A 290 12.22 -4.10 -8.75
C ALA A 290 13.62 -4.66 -8.41
N ASN A 291 14.58 -4.51 -9.31
CA ASN A 291 15.96 -4.98 -9.10
C ASN A 291 16.66 -4.20 -8.00
N ASP A 292 16.50 -2.87 -7.97
CA ASP A 292 17.05 -2.02 -6.90
C ASP A 292 16.44 -2.35 -5.54
N LEU A 293 15.09 -2.50 -5.49
CA LEU A 293 14.39 -2.93 -4.28
C LEU A 293 14.93 -4.27 -3.76
N ALA A 294 15.09 -5.26 -4.64
CA ALA A 294 15.62 -6.58 -4.28
C ALA A 294 17.04 -6.47 -3.69
N THR A 295 17.90 -5.66 -4.31
CA THR A 295 19.25 -5.39 -3.84
C THR A 295 19.23 -4.72 -2.46
N TRP A 296 18.37 -3.71 -2.28
CA TRP A 296 18.24 -3.02 -0.98
C TRP A 296 17.81 -3.99 0.13
N TYR A 297 16.81 -4.84 -0.13
CA TYR A 297 16.34 -5.83 0.86
C TYR A 297 17.44 -6.84 1.21
N ALA A 298 18.17 -7.36 0.20
CA ALA A 298 19.27 -8.28 0.41
C ALA A 298 20.39 -7.65 1.27
N ASN A 299 20.79 -6.42 0.95
CA ASN A 299 21.82 -5.69 1.70
C ASN A 299 21.42 -5.40 3.15
N ASN A 300 20.14 -5.24 3.42
CA ASN A 300 19.61 -4.99 4.76
C ASN A 300 19.17 -6.29 5.48
N LYS A 301 19.40 -7.46 4.90
CA LYS A 301 18.99 -8.78 5.46
C LYS A 301 17.50 -8.84 5.79
N LYS A 302 16.68 -8.26 4.94
CA LYS A 302 15.22 -8.20 5.05
C LYS A 302 14.56 -8.99 3.94
N THR A 303 13.28 -9.31 4.12
CA THR A 303 12.46 -10.03 3.14
C THR A 303 11.36 -9.12 2.62
N GLN A 304 11.23 -9.02 1.30
CA GLN A 304 10.10 -8.35 0.66
C GLN A 304 8.80 -9.11 0.96
N ASP A 305 7.73 -8.37 1.21
CA ASP A 305 6.44 -8.98 1.53
C ASP A 305 5.29 -8.32 0.76
N LEU A 306 4.09 -8.81 0.93
CA LEU A 306 2.86 -8.49 0.20
C LEU A 306 2.65 -6.99 -0.06
N PHE A 307 2.93 -6.13 0.92
CA PHE A 307 2.69 -4.69 0.82
C PHE A 307 3.95 -3.83 0.66
N THR A 308 5.10 -4.45 0.44
CA THR A 308 6.35 -3.73 0.11
C THR A 308 6.18 -2.85 -1.13
N SER A 309 5.60 -3.40 -2.21
CA SER A 309 5.37 -2.62 -3.43
C SER A 309 4.35 -1.49 -3.22
N THR A 310 3.33 -1.70 -2.38
CA THR A 310 2.33 -0.68 -2.05
C THR A 310 2.96 0.54 -1.38
N GLY A 311 3.92 0.32 -0.48
CA GLY A 311 4.71 1.40 0.13
C GLY A 311 5.57 2.13 -0.90
N ALA A 312 6.24 1.39 -1.78
CA ALA A 312 7.04 1.95 -2.86
C ALA A 312 6.20 2.82 -3.83
N ASP A 313 4.98 2.37 -4.15
CA ASP A 313 4.05 3.11 -5.00
C ASP A 313 3.53 4.38 -4.28
N ALA A 314 3.25 4.31 -2.97
CA ALA A 314 2.92 5.50 -2.17
C ALA A 314 4.05 6.53 -2.18
N ALA A 315 5.29 6.10 -2.04
CA ALA A 315 6.46 6.97 -2.13
C ALA A 315 6.55 7.66 -3.49
N LYS A 316 6.36 6.92 -4.59
CA LYS A 316 6.32 7.50 -5.94
C LYS A 316 5.23 8.54 -6.08
N MET A 317 4.03 8.25 -5.58
CA MET A 317 2.91 9.19 -5.60
C MET A 317 3.22 10.46 -4.78
N ILE A 318 3.82 10.33 -3.60
CA ILE A 318 4.26 11.47 -2.79
C ILE A 318 5.26 12.34 -3.55
N VAL A 319 6.26 11.72 -4.17
CA VAL A 319 7.27 12.46 -4.96
C VAL A 319 6.63 13.17 -6.15
N MET A 320 5.72 12.53 -6.88
CA MET A 320 4.98 13.15 -7.98
C MET A 320 4.10 14.31 -7.50
N ALA A 321 3.35 14.13 -6.42
CA ALA A 321 2.49 15.16 -5.84
C ALA A 321 3.27 16.44 -5.49
N LEU A 322 4.50 16.29 -5.02
CA LEU A 322 5.37 17.38 -4.60
C LEU A 322 6.19 18.00 -5.75
N THR A 323 6.28 17.35 -6.91
CA THR A 323 7.07 17.84 -8.04
C THR A 323 6.54 19.20 -8.50
N ASN A 324 7.42 20.21 -8.60
CA ASN A 324 7.11 21.59 -8.98
C ASN A 324 6.04 22.29 -8.10
N ASN A 325 5.82 21.78 -6.89
CA ASN A 325 4.83 22.29 -5.93
C ASN A 325 5.53 22.86 -4.67
N LYS A 326 6.20 24.00 -4.82
CA LYS A 326 6.95 24.63 -3.71
C LYS A 326 6.05 25.13 -2.58
N ASN A 327 4.82 25.49 -2.89
CA ASN A 327 3.86 26.06 -1.92
C ASN A 327 3.06 25.00 -1.17
N LEU A 328 3.29 23.72 -1.44
CA LEU A 328 2.56 22.58 -0.85
C LEU A 328 1.04 22.72 -1.03
N SER A 329 0.59 23.24 -2.18
CA SER A 329 -0.83 23.31 -2.55
C SER A 329 -1.38 21.91 -2.76
N VAL A 330 -2.41 21.54 -2.02
CA VAL A 330 -3.04 20.23 -2.14
C VAL A 330 -3.75 20.05 -3.48
N ASP A 331 -4.37 21.10 -4.02
CA ASP A 331 -4.97 21.04 -5.35
C ASP A 331 -3.91 20.77 -6.44
N THR A 332 -2.72 21.37 -6.32
CA THR A 332 -1.58 21.05 -7.21
C THR A 332 -1.10 19.61 -7.03
N MET A 333 -1.09 19.06 -5.79
CA MET A 333 -0.75 17.66 -5.53
C MET A 333 -1.72 16.71 -6.25
N ILE A 334 -3.01 17.02 -6.20
CA ILE A 334 -4.06 16.25 -6.87
C ILE A 334 -3.84 16.26 -8.39
N GLN A 335 -3.69 17.44 -8.99
CA GLN A 335 -3.41 17.61 -10.43
C GLN A 335 -2.14 16.87 -10.88
N ASN A 336 -1.12 16.87 -10.03
CA ASN A 336 0.13 16.15 -10.29
C ASN A 336 -0.02 14.63 -10.27
N LEU A 337 -1.09 14.09 -9.68
CA LEU A 337 -1.35 12.66 -9.58
C LEU A 337 -2.35 12.15 -10.62
N GLU A 338 -3.42 12.91 -10.91
CA GLU A 338 -4.49 12.49 -11.80
C GLU A 338 -3.98 12.10 -13.19
N GLY A 339 -4.31 10.89 -13.64
CA GLY A 339 -3.94 10.36 -14.95
C GLY A 339 -2.45 10.02 -15.13
N LYS A 340 -1.62 10.14 -14.11
CA LYS A 340 -0.18 9.87 -14.22
C LYS A 340 0.12 8.39 -14.26
N SER A 341 1.18 8.06 -15.00
CA SER A 341 1.69 6.69 -15.13
C SER A 341 3.19 6.63 -14.86
N TRP A 342 3.65 5.50 -14.35
CA TRP A 342 5.07 5.19 -14.17
C TRP A 342 5.32 3.69 -14.24
N VAL A 343 6.56 3.29 -14.46
CA VAL A 343 6.98 1.90 -14.28
C VAL A 343 7.46 1.75 -12.83
N GLY A 344 6.62 1.17 -12.01
CA GLY A 344 6.92 0.87 -10.61
C GLY A 344 7.56 -0.51 -10.42
N VAL A 345 7.60 -0.97 -9.17
CA VAL A 345 8.18 -2.28 -8.80
C VAL A 345 7.46 -3.44 -9.52
N LYS A 346 6.14 -3.38 -9.67
CA LYS A 346 5.32 -4.44 -10.29
C LYS A 346 5.19 -4.32 -11.82
N GLY A 347 5.64 -3.24 -12.43
CA GLY A 347 5.44 -2.90 -13.84
C GLY A 347 4.72 -1.57 -14.02
N LEU A 348 3.92 -1.45 -15.10
CA LEU A 348 3.19 -0.21 -15.41
C LEU A 348 2.07 0.04 -14.40
N MET A 349 2.11 1.22 -13.80
CA MET A 349 1.14 1.76 -12.84
C MET A 349 0.51 3.01 -13.44
N THR A 350 -0.80 3.18 -13.31
CA THR A 350 -1.52 4.38 -13.78
C THR A 350 -2.56 4.78 -12.74
N ILE A 351 -2.58 6.04 -12.35
CA ILE A 351 -3.65 6.59 -11.50
C ILE A 351 -4.83 6.94 -12.42
N ASP A 352 -5.98 6.33 -12.17
CA ASP A 352 -7.21 6.71 -12.86
C ASP A 352 -7.66 8.10 -12.39
N SER A 353 -7.86 9.02 -13.33
CA SER A 353 -8.16 10.42 -13.03
C SER A 353 -9.53 10.66 -12.40
N ASN A 354 -10.46 9.72 -12.53
CA ASN A 354 -11.83 9.86 -12.04
C ASN A 354 -12.03 9.19 -10.69
N SER A 355 -11.50 7.97 -10.54
CA SER A 355 -11.68 7.17 -9.32
C SER A 355 -10.50 7.26 -8.35
N HIS A 356 -9.36 7.81 -8.78
CA HIS A 356 -8.08 7.82 -8.05
C HIS A 356 -7.58 6.43 -7.64
N LEU A 357 -8.12 5.41 -8.29
CA LEU A 357 -7.67 4.03 -8.14
C LEU A 357 -6.34 3.85 -8.89
N LEU A 358 -5.42 3.10 -8.29
CA LEU A 358 -4.20 2.70 -8.96
C LEU A 358 -4.46 1.50 -9.87
N VAL A 359 -4.49 1.73 -11.18
CA VAL A 359 -4.52 0.68 -12.21
C VAL A 359 -3.17 -0.01 -12.23
N GLN A 360 -3.14 -1.31 -11.95
CA GLN A 360 -1.91 -2.03 -11.64
C GLN A 360 -1.96 -3.51 -12.07
N PRO A 361 -0.81 -4.17 -12.23
CA PRO A 361 -0.76 -5.62 -12.42
C PRO A 361 -1.25 -6.36 -11.16
N MET A 362 -2.03 -7.43 -11.38
CA MET A 362 -2.40 -8.42 -10.38
C MET A 362 -1.93 -9.81 -10.83
N PHE A 363 -1.74 -10.72 -9.90
CA PHE A 363 -1.11 -12.00 -10.17
C PHE A 363 -2.01 -13.18 -9.76
N LEU A 364 -2.01 -14.23 -10.59
CA LEU A 364 -2.34 -15.58 -10.18
C LEU A 364 -1.03 -16.30 -9.83
N VAL A 365 -1.01 -16.96 -8.70
CA VAL A 365 0.18 -17.62 -8.18
C VAL A 365 -0.11 -19.06 -7.74
N ALA A 366 0.93 -19.88 -7.73
CA ALA A 366 0.95 -21.16 -7.04
C ALA A 366 1.96 -21.10 -5.90
N LEU A 367 1.73 -21.91 -4.86
CA LEU A 367 2.73 -22.17 -3.84
C LEU A 367 3.39 -23.53 -4.16
N ASN A 368 4.67 -23.48 -4.48
CA ASN A 368 5.46 -24.67 -4.81
C ASN A 368 6.41 -25.02 -3.65
N LYS A 369 6.54 -26.30 -3.39
CA LYS A 369 7.47 -26.81 -2.38
C LYS A 369 8.91 -26.59 -2.86
N SER A 370 9.74 -26.00 -2.01
CA SER A 370 11.17 -25.77 -2.22
C SER A 370 11.91 -26.21 -0.95
N GLY A 371 12.46 -27.40 -0.95
CA GLY A 371 12.98 -28.02 0.26
C GLY A 371 11.87 -28.25 1.31
N SER A 372 12.04 -27.67 2.52
CA SER A 372 11.07 -27.71 3.60
C SER A 372 10.03 -26.58 3.55
N HIS A 373 10.16 -25.63 2.64
CA HIS A 373 9.32 -24.43 2.58
C HIS A 373 8.46 -24.37 1.32
N TYR A 374 7.44 -23.53 1.35
CA TYR A 374 6.65 -23.17 0.18
C TYR A 374 7.01 -21.78 -0.30
N VAL A 375 7.16 -21.65 -1.61
CA VAL A 375 7.49 -20.37 -2.27
C VAL A 375 6.45 -20.04 -3.36
N PRO A 376 6.07 -18.76 -3.53
CA PRO A 376 5.16 -18.38 -4.58
C PRO A 376 5.84 -18.47 -5.95
N SER A 377 5.11 -18.95 -6.94
CA SER A 377 5.48 -18.90 -8.34
C SER A 377 4.39 -18.24 -9.17
N LEU A 378 4.80 -17.46 -10.15
CA LEU A 378 3.90 -16.75 -11.03
C LEU A 378 3.26 -17.71 -12.03
N LEU A 379 1.93 -17.79 -12.00
CA LEU A 379 1.14 -18.51 -13.03
C LEU A 379 0.71 -17.56 -14.14
N LYS A 380 0.22 -16.37 -13.79
CA LYS A 380 -0.27 -15.39 -14.76
C LYS A 380 -0.21 -13.98 -14.19
N THR A 381 0.20 -13.03 -15.03
CA THR A 381 0.04 -11.59 -14.77
C THR A 381 -1.21 -11.09 -15.50
N ILE A 382 -2.06 -10.37 -14.78
CA ILE A 382 -3.21 -9.64 -15.32
C ILE A 382 -2.83 -8.16 -15.27
N ALA A 383 -2.52 -7.59 -16.43
CA ALA A 383 -2.11 -6.20 -16.53
C ALA A 383 -3.31 -5.24 -16.54
N GLY A 384 -3.09 -4.02 -16.09
CA GLY A 384 -4.07 -2.92 -16.20
C GLY A 384 -5.38 -3.17 -15.45
N VAL A 385 -5.34 -3.87 -14.32
CA VAL A 385 -6.53 -4.13 -13.50
C VAL A 385 -6.94 -2.84 -12.78
N GLY A 386 -8.21 -2.46 -12.93
CA GLY A 386 -8.81 -1.27 -12.32
C GLY A 386 -9.39 -0.26 -13.32
N LYS A 387 -9.45 -0.64 -14.62
CA LYS A 387 -10.17 0.15 -15.65
C LYS A 387 -11.64 -0.20 -15.67
#